data_a8c6b233d417d30745c6b397b12c689f
#
_entry.id   a8c6b233d417d30745c6b397b12c689f
#
_cell.length_a   1.000
_cell.length_b   1.000
_cell.length_c   1.000
_cell.angle_alpha   90.00
_cell.angle_beta   90.00
_cell.angle_gamma   90.00
#
_symmetry.space_group_name_H-M   'P 1'
#
loop_
_entity.id
_entity.type
_entity.pdbx_description
1 polymer ?
#
loop_
_entity_poly.entity_id
_entity_poly.type
_entity_poly.pdbx_seq_one_letter_code
_entity_poly.pdbx_strand_id
1 'polypeptide(L)'
;MTPSPDSFTTWITGLRKWHGWLQLSAERPYMHSEEAYNSHYGVAAVETREGEGFCNLLQTHQIDTTGPALEIGCGTGYLTCGLARHYPGPDYLITDPSPTFLRLTQDQFGSNFAGIARRHYAVFNADDVTLLPTGMFSVIGLRSTLHHILKVEDFIAACARALRPGGARVMGSEPCETGFLLMAAVAQSIPSTLKAAGIEMRPEWTYKLNDFTSSVQFYCNRDIDKTYGEDKHYFEPYAMARLGETHGLKLEFLPTGSFQDFAPPYGNAFHCFSSFFLMYLQFCMRFDDDFMAQIRLHLKAQLKFIDDCYRSHAGPAVSSIFLFKKTPGATS
;
A
#
# COMPACT_ATOMS: atom_id res chain seq x y z
N MET A 1 -17.32 1.70 25.50
CA MET A 1 -17.56 0.26 25.70
C MET A 1 -16.90 -0.48 24.53
N THR A 2 -16.00 -1.43 24.78
CA THR A 2 -15.48 -2.30 23.72
C THR A 2 -16.63 -3.19 23.22
N PRO A 3 -16.86 -3.31 21.91
CA PRO A 3 -17.86 -4.24 21.38
C PRO A 3 -17.56 -5.65 21.86
N SER A 4 -18.61 -6.41 22.18
CA SER A 4 -18.43 -7.83 22.54
C SER A 4 -17.93 -8.63 21.32
N PRO A 5 -17.26 -9.77 21.49
CA PRO A 5 -16.91 -10.67 20.39
C PRO A 5 -18.09 -11.04 19.50
N ASP A 6 -19.30 -11.07 20.05
CA ASP A 6 -20.55 -11.36 19.35
C ASP A 6 -20.98 -10.23 18.38
N SER A 7 -20.48 -8.99 18.58
CA SER A 7 -20.88 -7.85 17.76
C SER A 7 -20.36 -7.96 16.32
N PHE A 8 -19.14 -8.46 16.10
CA PHE A 8 -18.62 -8.69 14.76
C PHE A 8 -19.39 -9.79 14.02
N THR A 9 -19.63 -10.93 14.69
CA THR A 9 -20.39 -12.04 14.14
C THR A 9 -21.82 -11.59 13.76
N THR A 10 -22.48 -10.83 14.63
CA THR A 10 -23.82 -10.29 14.37
C THR A 10 -23.80 -9.34 13.17
N TRP A 11 -22.84 -8.43 13.10
CA TRP A 11 -22.72 -7.49 12.01
C TRP A 11 -22.45 -8.20 10.68
N ILE A 12 -21.44 -9.10 10.63
CA ILE A 12 -21.03 -9.78 9.40
C ILE A 12 -22.13 -10.70 8.83
N THR A 13 -22.91 -11.37 9.73
CA THR A 13 -24.02 -12.22 9.31
C THR A 13 -25.23 -11.44 8.84
N GLY A 14 -25.37 -10.18 9.25
CA GLY A 14 -26.41 -9.27 8.79
C GLY A 14 -26.16 -8.64 7.42
N LEU A 15 -24.93 -8.78 6.87
CA LEU A 15 -24.60 -8.24 5.56
C LEU A 15 -25.32 -8.99 4.43
N ARG A 16 -25.76 -8.23 3.43
CA ARG A 16 -26.33 -8.78 2.20
C ARG A 16 -25.27 -9.60 1.46
N LYS A 17 -25.68 -10.69 0.82
CA LYS A 17 -24.86 -11.44 -0.13
C LYS A 17 -25.26 -11.10 -1.56
N TRP A 18 -24.26 -10.90 -2.40
CA TRP A 18 -24.43 -10.64 -3.82
C TRP A 18 -23.40 -11.45 -4.61
N HIS A 19 -23.84 -12.26 -5.55
CA HIS A 19 -22.99 -13.17 -6.33
C HIS A 19 -22.02 -14.02 -5.49
N GLY A 20 -22.43 -14.43 -4.29
CA GLY A 20 -21.62 -15.26 -3.38
C GLY A 20 -20.75 -14.47 -2.39
N TRP A 21 -20.60 -13.17 -2.58
CA TRP A 21 -19.83 -12.29 -1.70
C TRP A 21 -20.70 -11.56 -0.69
N LEU A 22 -20.15 -11.27 0.49
CA LEU A 22 -20.73 -10.26 1.37
C LEU A 22 -20.62 -8.91 0.68
N GLN A 23 -21.62 -8.06 0.83
CA GLN A 23 -21.65 -6.75 0.19
C GLN A 23 -21.70 -5.64 1.23
N LEU A 24 -20.61 -4.86 1.31
CA LEU A 24 -20.54 -3.65 2.11
C LEU A 24 -20.88 -2.41 1.27
N SER A 25 -20.44 -2.38 -0.01
CA SER A 25 -20.74 -1.28 -0.92
C SER A 25 -20.98 -1.77 -2.34
N ALA A 26 -21.22 -0.85 -3.27
CA ALA A 26 -21.24 -1.18 -4.69
C ALA A 26 -19.88 -1.70 -5.17
N GLU A 27 -19.92 -2.62 -6.12
CA GLU A 27 -18.71 -3.08 -6.81
C GLU A 27 -18.12 -1.95 -7.69
N ARG A 28 -16.82 -1.96 -7.81
CA ARG A 28 -16.08 -1.12 -8.75
C ARG A 28 -15.07 -2.00 -9.49
N PRO A 29 -15.22 -2.20 -10.80
CA PRO A 29 -14.23 -2.92 -11.56
C PRO A 29 -12.90 -2.16 -11.58
N TYR A 30 -11.81 -2.90 -11.64
CA TYR A 30 -10.49 -2.33 -11.86
C TYR A 30 -10.42 -1.69 -13.25
N MET A 31 -9.67 -0.60 -13.40
CA MET A 31 -9.62 0.14 -14.67
C MET A 31 -8.86 -0.60 -15.78
N HIS A 32 -8.01 -1.56 -15.39
CA HIS A 32 -7.26 -2.41 -16.31
C HIS A 32 -7.71 -3.87 -16.17
N SER A 33 -7.09 -4.80 -16.92
CA SER A 33 -7.39 -6.22 -16.77
C SER A 33 -6.85 -6.77 -15.46
N GLU A 34 -7.73 -7.27 -14.59
CA GLU A 34 -7.36 -7.95 -13.34
C GLU A 34 -6.57 -9.23 -13.61
N GLU A 35 -6.90 -9.96 -14.67
CA GLU A 35 -6.19 -11.17 -15.07
C GLU A 35 -4.74 -10.85 -15.51
N ALA A 36 -4.54 -9.79 -16.28
CA ALA A 36 -3.20 -9.33 -16.66
C ALA A 36 -2.41 -8.85 -15.44
N TYR A 37 -3.06 -8.14 -14.51
CA TYR A 37 -2.47 -7.75 -13.25
C TYR A 37 -2.07 -8.98 -12.41
N ASN A 38 -2.97 -9.96 -12.28
CA ASN A 38 -2.70 -11.19 -11.54
C ASN A 38 -1.59 -12.04 -12.17
N SER A 39 -1.50 -12.10 -13.50
CA SER A 39 -0.42 -12.82 -14.18
C SER A 39 0.96 -12.23 -13.90
N HIS A 40 1.01 -10.93 -13.59
CA HIS A 40 2.25 -10.22 -13.28
C HIS A 40 2.61 -10.28 -11.79
N TYR A 41 1.61 -10.14 -10.91
CA TYR A 41 1.83 -10.01 -9.47
C TYR A 41 1.39 -11.24 -8.66
N GLY A 42 0.46 -12.05 -9.17
CA GLY A 42 -0.17 -13.10 -8.39
C GLY A 42 0.77 -14.21 -7.92
N VAL A 43 1.77 -14.59 -8.73
CA VAL A 43 2.77 -15.60 -8.34
C VAL A 43 3.59 -15.10 -7.16
N ALA A 44 4.04 -13.85 -7.21
CA ALA A 44 4.81 -13.24 -6.13
C ALA A 44 4.00 -13.13 -4.82
N ALA A 45 2.67 -12.98 -4.90
CA ALA A 45 1.82 -12.90 -3.73
C ALA A 45 1.85 -14.18 -2.87
N VAL A 46 1.95 -15.34 -3.50
CA VAL A 46 2.02 -16.64 -2.78
C VAL A 46 3.37 -16.83 -2.08
N GLU A 47 4.43 -16.32 -2.68
CA GLU A 47 5.81 -16.48 -2.22
C GLU A 47 6.23 -15.38 -1.22
N THR A 48 5.46 -14.30 -1.14
CA THR A 48 5.82 -13.15 -0.32
C THR A 48 5.65 -13.42 1.17
N ARG A 49 6.48 -12.77 1.97
CA ARG A 49 6.39 -12.73 3.43
C ARG A 49 5.73 -11.44 3.95
N GLU A 50 5.04 -10.71 3.09
CA GLU A 50 4.41 -9.41 3.41
C GLU A 50 3.52 -9.50 4.66
N GLY A 51 2.63 -10.48 4.73
CA GLY A 51 1.75 -10.63 5.87
C GLY A 51 2.44 -11.09 7.15
N GLU A 52 3.54 -11.85 7.06
CA GLU A 52 4.39 -12.14 8.20
C GLU A 52 5.05 -10.86 8.72
N GLY A 53 5.64 -10.07 7.82
CA GLY A 53 6.23 -8.78 8.15
C GLY A 53 5.21 -7.81 8.75
N PHE A 54 3.99 -7.78 8.22
CA PHE A 54 2.90 -7.01 8.80
C PHE A 54 2.58 -7.43 10.24
N CYS A 55 2.46 -8.72 10.51
CA CYS A 55 2.21 -9.22 11.86
C CYS A 55 3.38 -8.93 12.83
N ASN A 56 4.63 -9.05 12.33
CA ASN A 56 5.81 -8.68 13.11
C ASN A 56 5.82 -7.17 13.42
N LEU A 57 5.39 -6.33 12.49
CA LEU A 57 5.23 -4.89 12.72
C LEU A 57 4.21 -4.62 13.83
N LEU A 58 3.03 -5.26 13.77
CA LEU A 58 2.01 -5.13 14.82
C LEU A 58 2.56 -5.51 16.18
N GLN A 59 3.29 -6.62 16.28
CA GLN A 59 3.90 -7.10 17.51
C GLN A 59 4.96 -6.13 18.04
N THR A 60 5.88 -5.67 17.17
CA THR A 60 6.94 -4.71 17.52
C THR A 60 6.36 -3.42 18.10
N HIS A 61 5.24 -2.97 17.56
CA HIS A 61 4.57 -1.74 17.99
C HIS A 61 3.48 -1.98 19.05
N GLN A 62 3.39 -3.19 19.60
CA GLN A 62 2.47 -3.58 20.70
C GLN A 62 0.99 -3.26 20.39
N ILE A 63 0.58 -3.52 19.14
CA ILE A 63 -0.80 -3.32 18.72
C ILE A 63 -1.69 -4.43 19.27
N ASP A 64 -2.87 -4.04 19.77
CA ASP A 64 -3.88 -5.01 20.18
C ASP A 64 -4.42 -5.78 18.96
N THR A 65 -4.17 -7.08 18.92
CA THR A 65 -4.61 -7.99 17.87
C THR A 65 -5.69 -8.97 18.32
N THR A 66 -6.32 -8.73 19.48
CA THR A 66 -7.32 -9.64 20.05
C THR A 66 -8.69 -9.58 19.40
N GLY A 67 -8.96 -8.58 18.56
CA GLY A 67 -10.20 -8.43 17.81
C GLY A 67 -10.05 -8.72 16.32
N PRO A 68 -11.11 -8.50 15.53
CA PRO A 68 -11.10 -8.70 14.10
C PRO A 68 -10.09 -7.81 13.36
N ALA A 69 -9.50 -8.32 12.26
CA ALA A 69 -8.78 -7.53 11.29
C ALA A 69 -9.63 -7.24 10.06
N LEU A 70 -9.38 -6.11 9.42
CA LEU A 70 -9.92 -5.72 8.12
C LEU A 70 -8.76 -5.48 7.15
N GLU A 71 -8.79 -6.10 5.98
CA GLU A 71 -7.95 -5.73 4.85
C GLU A 71 -8.78 -4.99 3.82
N ILE A 72 -8.25 -3.87 3.33
CA ILE A 72 -8.89 -3.05 2.30
C ILE A 72 -8.00 -3.06 1.05
N GLY A 73 -8.58 -3.50 -0.08
CA GLY A 73 -7.86 -3.67 -1.34
C GLY A 73 -6.94 -4.89 -1.31
N CYS A 74 -7.51 -6.09 -1.27
CA CYS A 74 -6.71 -7.32 -1.24
C CYS A 74 -5.95 -7.59 -2.56
N GLY A 75 -6.45 -7.07 -3.70
CA GLY A 75 -5.84 -7.26 -5.01
C GLY A 75 -5.54 -8.74 -5.29
N THR A 76 -4.28 -9.05 -5.56
CA THR A 76 -3.82 -10.43 -5.79
C THR A 76 -3.40 -11.17 -4.51
N GLY A 77 -3.66 -10.61 -3.32
CA GLY A 77 -3.48 -11.30 -2.05
C GLY A 77 -2.09 -11.20 -1.41
N TYR A 78 -1.30 -10.20 -1.76
CA TYR A 78 0.03 -10.00 -1.16
C TYR A 78 0.01 -9.94 0.37
N LEU A 79 -0.90 -9.16 0.93
CA LEU A 79 -1.06 -9.06 2.38
C LEU A 79 -1.91 -10.22 2.92
N THR A 80 -2.96 -10.60 2.18
CA THR A 80 -3.91 -11.64 2.55
C THR A 80 -3.23 -12.96 2.88
N CYS A 81 -2.26 -13.39 2.04
CA CYS A 81 -1.58 -14.68 2.18
C CYS A 81 -0.94 -14.84 3.56
N GLY A 82 -0.24 -13.82 4.00
CA GLY A 82 0.44 -13.90 5.28
C GLY A 82 -0.47 -13.60 6.46
N LEU A 83 -1.39 -12.64 6.36
CA LEU A 83 -2.35 -12.36 7.43
C LEU A 83 -3.26 -13.57 7.70
N ALA A 84 -3.70 -14.26 6.66
CA ALA A 84 -4.50 -15.47 6.83
C ALA A 84 -3.78 -16.57 7.61
N ARG A 85 -2.45 -16.58 7.62
CA ARG A 85 -1.62 -17.56 8.36
C ARG A 85 -1.21 -17.09 9.75
N HIS A 86 -0.93 -15.80 9.89
CA HIS A 86 -0.17 -15.29 11.03
C HIS A 86 -0.96 -14.33 11.93
N TYR A 87 -2.11 -13.81 11.47
CA TYR A 87 -2.92 -12.94 12.29
C TYR A 87 -3.55 -13.71 13.45
N PRO A 88 -3.28 -13.34 14.72
CA PRO A 88 -3.71 -14.11 15.88
C PRO A 88 -5.17 -13.85 16.30
N GLY A 89 -5.82 -12.84 15.75
CA GLY A 89 -7.20 -12.49 16.09
C GLY A 89 -8.23 -13.49 15.54
N PRO A 90 -9.49 -13.42 16.03
CA PRO A 90 -10.50 -14.45 15.74
C PRO A 90 -11.04 -14.40 14.33
N ASP A 91 -11.11 -13.22 13.72
CA ASP A 91 -11.73 -12.98 12.43
C ASP A 91 -10.87 -12.09 11.54
N TYR A 92 -10.92 -12.35 10.25
CA TYR A 92 -10.23 -11.58 9.22
C TYR A 92 -11.17 -11.32 8.05
N LEU A 93 -11.53 -10.05 7.87
CA LEU A 93 -12.36 -9.59 6.76
C LEU A 93 -11.47 -9.07 5.64
N ILE A 94 -11.51 -9.74 4.51
CA ILE A 94 -10.74 -9.48 3.29
C ILE A 94 -11.66 -8.75 2.32
N THR A 95 -11.25 -7.56 1.87
CA THR A 95 -12.13 -6.76 1.01
C THR A 95 -11.41 -6.22 -0.22
N ASP A 96 -12.18 -6.08 -1.30
CA ASP A 96 -11.78 -5.42 -2.54
C ASP A 96 -13.03 -4.86 -3.22
N PRO A 97 -12.97 -3.73 -3.94
CA PRO A 97 -14.10 -3.26 -4.74
C PRO A 97 -14.37 -4.13 -5.97
N SER A 98 -13.38 -4.92 -6.43
CA SER A 98 -13.48 -5.84 -7.55
C SER A 98 -13.82 -7.28 -7.08
N PRO A 99 -15.00 -7.84 -7.45
CA PRO A 99 -15.30 -9.24 -7.21
C PRO A 99 -14.29 -10.20 -7.87
N THR A 100 -13.66 -9.79 -8.97
CA THR A 100 -12.64 -10.58 -9.67
C THR A 100 -11.39 -10.73 -8.80
N PHE A 101 -10.90 -9.67 -8.18
CA PHE A 101 -9.76 -9.77 -7.24
C PHE A 101 -10.11 -10.61 -6.01
N LEU A 102 -11.31 -10.49 -5.47
CA LEU A 102 -11.76 -11.37 -4.37
C LEU A 102 -11.72 -12.84 -4.76
N ARG A 103 -12.20 -13.17 -5.98
CA ARG A 103 -12.14 -14.54 -6.51
C ARG A 103 -10.72 -15.02 -6.70
N LEU A 104 -9.86 -14.22 -7.36
CA LEU A 104 -8.46 -14.57 -7.59
C LEU A 104 -7.72 -14.80 -6.27
N THR A 105 -7.94 -13.95 -5.28
CA THR A 105 -7.37 -14.10 -3.93
C THR A 105 -7.91 -15.35 -3.24
N GLN A 106 -9.22 -15.63 -3.31
CA GLN A 106 -9.82 -16.81 -2.71
C GLN A 106 -9.33 -18.10 -3.37
N ASP A 107 -9.20 -18.13 -4.70
CA ASP A 107 -8.73 -19.29 -5.46
C ASP A 107 -7.24 -19.58 -5.16
N GLN A 108 -6.41 -18.56 -5.06
CA GLN A 108 -5.00 -18.71 -4.69
C GLN A 108 -4.81 -19.27 -3.28
N PHE A 109 -5.65 -18.85 -2.35
CA PHE A 109 -5.49 -19.21 -0.94
C PHE A 109 -6.46 -20.29 -0.49
N GLY A 110 -7.33 -20.78 -1.33
CA GLY A 110 -8.26 -21.92 -1.19
C GLY A 110 -8.27 -22.69 0.13
N SER A 111 -8.70 -23.92 0.13
CA SER A 111 -8.75 -24.80 1.31
C SER A 111 -7.40 -25.18 1.94
N ASN A 112 -6.28 -24.77 1.33
CA ASN A 112 -4.93 -25.19 1.72
C ASN A 112 -4.29 -24.34 2.83
N PHE A 113 -4.95 -23.27 3.27
CA PHE A 113 -4.44 -22.46 4.37
C PHE A 113 -5.30 -22.61 5.61
N ALA A 114 -4.91 -23.54 6.49
CA ALA A 114 -5.42 -23.61 7.84
C ALA A 114 -4.88 -22.40 8.62
N GLY A 115 -5.52 -21.23 8.44
CA GLY A 115 -5.22 -20.04 9.25
C GLY A 115 -5.88 -20.11 10.62
N ILE A 116 -5.42 -19.28 11.54
CA ILE A 116 -5.98 -19.16 12.90
C ILE A 116 -7.32 -18.41 12.84
N ALA A 117 -7.38 -17.32 12.10
CA ALA A 117 -8.56 -16.47 11.98
C ALA A 117 -9.62 -17.02 11.01
N ARG A 118 -10.89 -16.84 11.36
CA ARG A 118 -12.00 -17.09 10.40
C ARG A 118 -11.96 -16.03 9.30
N ARG A 119 -11.98 -16.46 8.04
CA ARG A 119 -11.90 -15.58 6.87
C ARG A 119 -13.28 -15.26 6.32
N HIS A 120 -13.48 -13.99 6.05
CA HIS A 120 -14.69 -13.45 5.43
C HIS A 120 -14.29 -12.63 4.20
N TYR A 121 -15.06 -12.69 3.13
CA TYR A 121 -14.78 -11.96 1.89
C TYR A 121 -15.94 -11.04 1.57
N ALA A 122 -15.65 -9.75 1.32
CA ALA A 122 -16.69 -8.79 1.03
C ALA A 122 -16.29 -7.80 -0.07
N VAL A 123 -17.24 -7.43 -0.90
CA VAL A 123 -17.10 -6.31 -1.83
C VAL A 123 -17.18 -5.01 -1.04
N PHE A 124 -16.13 -4.20 -1.12
CA PHE A 124 -16.03 -2.92 -0.42
C PHE A 124 -15.19 -1.91 -1.20
N ASN A 125 -15.83 -0.80 -1.57
CA ASN A 125 -15.15 0.36 -2.13
C ASN A 125 -14.76 1.31 -0.98
N ALA A 126 -13.48 1.60 -0.86
CA ALA A 126 -12.94 2.42 0.22
C ALA A 126 -13.40 3.89 0.20
N ASP A 127 -14.00 4.37 -0.89
CA ASP A 127 -14.67 5.68 -0.95
C ASP A 127 -16.05 5.68 -0.25
N ASP A 128 -16.60 4.49 0.08
CA ASP A 128 -17.89 4.30 0.77
C ASP A 128 -17.72 4.04 2.29
N VAL A 129 -16.77 4.70 2.89
CA VAL A 129 -16.28 4.44 4.27
C VAL A 129 -17.28 4.61 5.41
N THR A 130 -18.43 5.24 5.17
CA THR A 130 -19.48 5.39 6.18
C THR A 130 -20.11 4.06 6.62
N LEU A 131 -19.89 3.00 5.85
CA LEU A 131 -20.45 1.66 6.08
C LEU A 131 -19.67 0.84 7.11
N LEU A 132 -18.50 1.28 7.53
CA LEU A 132 -17.70 0.59 8.54
C LEU A 132 -18.27 0.83 9.94
N PRO A 133 -18.45 -0.24 10.75
CA PRO A 133 -19.00 -0.14 12.11
C PRO A 133 -17.99 0.52 13.06
N THR A 134 -18.50 1.28 14.02
CA THR A 134 -17.67 1.98 15.00
C THR A 134 -17.03 1.02 16.00
N GLY A 135 -15.73 1.19 16.26
CA GLY A 135 -15.00 0.49 17.32
C GLY A 135 -14.91 -1.02 17.13
N MET A 136 -15.01 -1.51 15.91
CA MET A 136 -15.09 -2.95 15.62
C MET A 136 -13.71 -3.61 15.46
N PHE A 137 -12.80 -2.97 14.73
CA PHE A 137 -11.56 -3.63 14.28
C PHE A 137 -10.39 -3.32 15.20
N SER A 138 -9.60 -4.35 15.50
CA SER A 138 -8.28 -4.18 16.13
C SER A 138 -7.27 -3.65 15.15
N VAL A 139 -7.34 -4.14 13.90
CA VAL A 139 -6.38 -3.80 12.85
C VAL A 139 -7.11 -3.53 11.55
N ILE A 140 -6.72 -2.47 10.86
CA ILE A 140 -7.10 -2.19 9.49
C ILE A 140 -5.82 -2.14 8.66
N GLY A 141 -5.66 -3.07 7.72
CA GLY A 141 -4.48 -3.22 6.87
C GLY A 141 -4.76 -2.84 5.43
N LEU A 142 -3.79 -2.16 4.82
CA LEU A 142 -3.76 -1.84 3.38
C LEU A 142 -2.33 -2.03 2.87
N ARG A 143 -2.21 -2.42 1.61
CA ARG A 143 -0.93 -2.43 0.91
C ARG A 143 -1.11 -1.91 -0.51
N SER A 144 -0.36 -0.88 -0.88
CA SER A 144 -0.45 -0.25 -2.21
C SER A 144 -1.90 0.05 -2.60
N THR A 145 -2.67 0.65 -1.70
CA THR A 145 -4.11 0.83 -1.86
C THR A 145 -4.55 2.28 -1.57
N LEU A 146 -3.92 2.95 -0.60
CA LEU A 146 -4.35 4.28 -0.19
C LEU A 146 -4.30 5.29 -1.34
N HIS A 147 -3.29 5.17 -2.20
CA HIS A 147 -3.12 6.07 -3.35
C HIS A 147 -4.20 5.95 -4.43
N HIS A 148 -5.05 4.91 -4.38
CA HIS A 148 -6.24 4.76 -5.22
C HIS A 148 -7.50 5.40 -4.62
N ILE A 149 -7.50 5.78 -3.34
CA ILE A 149 -8.67 6.31 -2.64
C ILE A 149 -8.80 7.80 -2.92
N LEU A 150 -9.94 8.24 -3.47
CA LEU A 150 -10.15 9.64 -3.84
C LEU A 150 -10.27 10.55 -2.61
N LYS A 151 -11.04 10.11 -1.61
CA LYS A 151 -11.36 10.89 -0.41
C LYS A 151 -10.54 10.44 0.80
N VAL A 152 -9.23 10.68 0.75
CA VAL A 152 -8.29 10.21 1.77
C VAL A 152 -8.65 10.68 3.18
N GLU A 153 -9.10 11.93 3.35
CA GLU A 153 -9.48 12.48 4.66
C GLU A 153 -10.69 11.75 5.25
N ASP A 154 -11.77 11.60 4.48
CA ASP A 154 -12.96 10.85 4.89
C ASP A 154 -12.61 9.40 5.24
N PHE A 155 -11.74 8.79 4.46
CA PHE A 155 -11.26 7.44 4.68
C PHE A 155 -10.48 7.31 6.00
N ILE A 156 -9.58 8.25 6.29
CA ILE A 156 -8.80 8.27 7.53
C ILE A 156 -9.74 8.46 8.75
N ALA A 157 -10.70 9.38 8.65
CA ALA A 157 -11.71 9.61 9.67
C ALA A 157 -12.54 8.34 9.95
N ALA A 158 -13.00 7.67 8.90
CA ALA A 158 -13.80 6.46 9.04
C ALA A 158 -13.01 5.29 9.64
N CYS A 159 -11.76 5.11 9.22
CA CYS A 159 -10.88 4.10 9.83
C CYS A 159 -10.64 4.41 11.32
N ALA A 160 -10.41 5.67 11.67
CA ALA A 160 -10.26 6.06 13.08
C ALA A 160 -11.51 5.71 13.91
N ARG A 161 -12.70 5.93 13.34
CA ARG A 161 -13.98 5.57 13.97
C ARG A 161 -14.13 4.04 14.08
N ALA A 162 -13.77 3.30 13.02
CA ALA A 162 -13.93 1.85 12.96
C ALA A 162 -12.94 1.09 13.84
N LEU A 163 -11.79 1.68 14.15
CA LEU A 163 -10.79 1.10 15.05
C LEU A 163 -11.29 1.14 16.50
N ARG A 164 -11.07 0.05 17.22
CA ARG A 164 -11.22 -0.01 18.68
C ARG A 164 -10.08 0.74 19.37
N PRO A 165 -10.25 1.17 20.64
CA PRO A 165 -9.15 1.73 21.43
C PRO A 165 -7.95 0.75 21.50
N GLY A 166 -6.73 1.25 21.29
CA GLY A 166 -5.53 0.43 21.21
C GLY A 166 -5.30 -0.29 19.88
N GLY A 167 -6.24 -0.19 18.95
CA GLY A 167 -6.09 -0.71 17.59
C GLY A 167 -5.24 0.18 16.71
N ALA A 168 -4.86 -0.34 15.54
CA ALA A 168 -4.07 0.39 14.58
C ALA A 168 -4.54 0.21 13.15
N ARG A 169 -4.26 1.22 12.32
CA ARG A 169 -4.30 1.13 10.87
C ARG A 169 -2.90 1.18 10.31
N VAL A 170 -2.59 0.24 9.43
CA VAL A 170 -1.29 0.11 8.80
C VAL A 170 -1.44 0.15 7.29
N MET A 171 -0.74 1.07 6.63
CA MET A 171 -0.74 1.24 5.19
C MET A 171 0.69 1.09 4.70
N GLY A 172 0.95 0.04 3.93
CA GLY A 172 2.26 -0.28 3.41
C GLY A 172 2.40 -0.05 1.91
N SER A 173 3.63 0.16 1.49
CA SER A 173 4.01 0.38 0.10
C SER A 173 3.28 1.58 -0.54
N GLU A 174 3.09 2.64 0.25
CA GLU A 174 2.47 3.85 -0.26
C GLU A 174 3.53 4.85 -0.77
N PRO A 175 3.31 5.47 -1.93
CA PRO A 175 4.28 6.37 -2.52
C PRO A 175 4.40 7.68 -1.74
N CYS A 176 5.65 8.14 -1.54
CA CYS A 176 5.95 9.40 -0.87
C CYS A 176 6.26 10.50 -1.89
N GLU A 177 5.60 11.65 -1.75
CA GLU A 177 5.69 12.77 -2.67
C GLU A 177 7.13 13.24 -2.89
N THR A 178 7.86 13.53 -1.81
CA THR A 178 9.22 14.06 -1.91
C THR A 178 10.21 13.10 -2.55
N GLY A 179 10.07 11.80 -2.29
CA GLY A 179 10.91 10.78 -2.91
C GLY A 179 10.63 10.62 -4.39
N PHE A 180 9.35 10.64 -4.81
CA PHE A 180 8.98 10.57 -6.23
C PHE A 180 9.35 11.84 -6.99
N LEU A 181 9.27 13.02 -6.36
CA LEU A 181 9.80 14.27 -6.95
C LEU A 181 11.31 14.19 -7.18
N LEU A 182 12.07 13.61 -6.24
CA LEU A 182 13.52 13.38 -6.45
C LEU A 182 13.75 12.36 -7.58
N MET A 183 12.97 11.29 -7.66
CA MET A 183 13.04 10.34 -8.77
C MET A 183 12.76 11.01 -10.12
N ALA A 184 11.75 11.87 -10.19
CA ALA A 184 11.42 12.62 -11.40
C ALA A 184 12.55 13.59 -11.79
N ALA A 185 13.16 14.27 -10.83
CA ALA A 185 14.30 15.16 -11.08
C ALA A 185 15.52 14.38 -11.63
N VAL A 186 15.81 13.21 -11.07
CA VAL A 186 16.86 12.32 -11.61
C VAL A 186 16.50 11.83 -13.02
N ALA A 187 15.26 11.42 -13.24
CA ALA A 187 14.78 10.97 -14.55
C ALA A 187 14.90 12.07 -15.63
N GLN A 188 14.59 13.31 -15.28
CA GLN A 188 14.76 14.47 -16.17
C GLN A 188 16.22 14.75 -16.56
N SER A 189 17.19 14.32 -15.76
CA SER A 189 18.61 14.48 -16.07
C SER A 189 19.14 13.42 -17.06
N ILE A 190 18.42 12.31 -17.25
CA ILE A 190 18.86 11.18 -18.07
C ILE A 190 19.14 11.58 -19.53
N PRO A 191 18.25 12.30 -20.26
CA PRO A 191 18.51 12.64 -21.65
C PRO A 191 19.80 13.44 -21.85
N SER A 192 20.06 14.42 -20.98
CA SER A 192 21.29 15.23 -21.05
C SER A 192 22.54 14.42 -20.70
N THR A 193 22.44 13.51 -19.74
CA THR A 193 23.55 12.63 -19.33
C THR A 193 23.91 11.66 -20.45
N LEU A 194 22.93 11.02 -21.08
CA LEU A 194 23.17 10.08 -22.19
C LEU A 194 23.69 10.82 -23.43
N LYS A 195 23.15 12.00 -23.74
CA LYS A 195 23.66 12.84 -24.83
C LYS A 195 25.14 13.21 -24.62
N ALA A 196 25.51 13.59 -23.41
CA ALA A 196 26.92 13.89 -23.08
C ALA A 196 27.84 12.68 -23.24
N ALA A 197 27.30 11.46 -23.10
CA ALA A 197 28.01 10.21 -23.33
C ALA A 197 27.99 9.77 -24.81
N GLY A 198 27.40 10.54 -25.72
CA GLY A 198 27.29 10.19 -27.14
C GLY A 198 26.20 9.17 -27.45
N ILE A 199 25.25 8.97 -26.51
CA ILE A 199 24.15 8.01 -26.67
C ILE A 199 22.89 8.73 -27.09
N GLU A 200 22.30 8.27 -28.20
CA GLU A 200 21.06 8.81 -28.71
C GLU A 200 19.85 8.23 -27.96
N MET A 201 18.93 9.13 -27.56
CA MET A 201 17.69 8.75 -26.91
C MET A 201 16.71 8.16 -27.92
N ARG A 202 16.28 6.92 -27.71
CA ARG A 202 15.19 6.34 -28.50
C ARG A 202 13.85 7.02 -28.19
N PRO A 203 12.94 7.16 -29.15
CA PRO A 203 11.63 7.78 -28.93
C PRO A 203 10.84 7.12 -27.81
N GLU A 204 10.88 5.80 -27.69
CA GLU A 204 10.21 5.04 -26.63
C GLU A 204 10.75 5.39 -25.24
N TRP A 205 12.07 5.52 -25.07
CA TRP A 205 12.68 5.91 -23.80
C TRP A 205 12.25 7.33 -23.40
N THR A 206 12.26 8.23 -24.39
CA THR A 206 11.82 9.63 -24.18
C THR A 206 10.34 9.67 -23.76
N TYR A 207 9.49 8.90 -24.42
CA TYR A 207 8.07 8.81 -24.10
C TYR A 207 7.86 8.34 -22.66
N LYS A 208 8.48 7.20 -22.26
CA LYS A 208 8.35 6.64 -20.91
C LYS A 208 8.86 7.58 -19.82
N LEU A 209 9.99 8.28 -20.04
CA LEU A 209 10.50 9.25 -19.06
C LEU A 209 9.55 10.46 -18.91
N ASN A 210 9.02 10.96 -20.01
CA ASN A 210 8.05 12.06 -20.00
C ASN A 210 6.74 11.64 -19.33
N ASP A 211 6.25 10.44 -19.62
CA ASP A 211 5.05 9.87 -19.00
C ASP A 211 5.24 9.76 -17.48
N PHE A 212 6.37 9.21 -17.03
CA PHE A 212 6.70 9.12 -15.60
C PHE A 212 6.72 10.51 -14.94
N THR A 213 7.45 11.47 -15.50
CA THR A 213 7.56 12.80 -14.90
C THR A 213 6.24 13.55 -14.87
N SER A 214 5.42 13.40 -15.92
CA SER A 214 4.06 13.96 -15.98
C SER A 214 3.14 13.30 -14.97
N SER A 215 3.25 11.98 -14.78
CA SER A 215 2.48 11.23 -13.79
C SER A 215 2.83 11.69 -12.37
N VAL A 216 4.12 11.88 -12.06
CA VAL A 216 4.53 12.42 -10.75
C VAL A 216 3.93 13.80 -10.51
N GLN A 217 3.96 14.69 -11.50
CA GLN A 217 3.35 16.01 -11.40
C GLN A 217 1.84 15.93 -11.18
N PHE A 218 1.15 15.04 -11.88
CA PHE A 218 -0.28 14.82 -11.73
C PHE A 218 -0.64 14.32 -10.32
N TYR A 219 0.09 13.33 -9.79
CA TYR A 219 -0.21 12.77 -8.46
C TYR A 219 0.13 13.71 -7.31
N CYS A 220 1.14 14.56 -7.47
CA CYS A 220 1.49 15.60 -6.50
C CYS A 220 0.55 16.81 -6.55
N ASN A 221 -0.11 17.07 -7.68
CA ASN A 221 -1.01 18.22 -7.81
C ASN A 221 -2.35 17.93 -7.12
N ARG A 222 -2.72 18.77 -6.15
CA ARG A 222 -3.95 18.64 -5.35
C ARG A 222 -5.15 19.37 -5.95
N ASP A 223 -4.92 20.21 -6.97
CA ASP A 223 -5.95 21.04 -7.59
C ASP A 223 -6.60 20.40 -8.83
N ILE A 224 -6.09 19.24 -9.26
CA ILE A 224 -6.58 18.49 -10.42
C ILE A 224 -7.65 17.50 -9.98
N ASP A 225 -8.74 17.40 -10.76
CA ASP A 225 -9.72 16.32 -10.60
C ASP A 225 -9.09 14.96 -10.93
N LYS A 226 -9.05 14.07 -9.95
CA LYS A 226 -8.45 12.73 -10.03
C LYS A 226 -9.47 11.60 -10.08
N THR A 227 -10.75 11.91 -10.25
CA THR A 227 -11.84 10.93 -10.26
C THR A 227 -11.60 9.79 -11.24
N TYR A 228 -11.02 10.11 -12.40
CA TYR A 228 -10.79 9.16 -13.48
C TYR A 228 -9.38 8.55 -13.50
N GLY A 229 -8.48 8.94 -12.58
CA GLY A 229 -7.17 8.31 -12.43
C GLY A 229 -7.26 6.98 -11.69
N GLU A 230 -6.43 5.99 -12.03
CA GLU A 230 -6.26 4.80 -11.19
C GLU A 230 -5.53 5.18 -9.91
N ASP A 231 -4.29 5.66 -10.04
CA ASP A 231 -3.57 6.29 -8.95
C ASP A 231 -4.00 7.74 -8.81
N LYS A 232 -4.11 8.23 -7.58
CA LYS A 232 -4.62 9.57 -7.30
C LYS A 232 -3.64 10.44 -6.54
N HIS A 233 -2.89 9.84 -5.60
CA HIS A 233 -2.13 10.61 -4.63
C HIS A 233 -0.73 10.05 -4.37
N TYR A 234 0.22 10.96 -4.21
CA TYR A 234 1.44 10.73 -3.44
C TYR A 234 1.31 11.44 -2.09
N PHE A 235 1.94 10.89 -1.07
CA PHE A 235 1.73 11.31 0.30
C PHE A 235 2.95 12.04 0.88
N GLU A 236 2.67 13.12 1.57
CA GLU A 236 3.65 13.84 2.36
C GLU A 236 3.49 13.40 3.84
N PRO A 237 4.54 12.84 4.47
CA PRO A 237 4.43 12.25 5.81
C PRO A 237 3.93 13.20 6.90
N TYR A 238 4.34 14.47 6.84
CA TYR A 238 3.89 15.48 7.80
C TYR A 238 2.40 15.80 7.65
N ALA A 239 1.91 15.92 6.42
CA ALA A 239 0.48 16.13 6.15
C ALA A 239 -0.34 14.93 6.65
N MET A 240 0.16 13.72 6.44
CA MET A 240 -0.47 12.50 6.93
C MET A 240 -0.50 12.45 8.47
N ALA A 241 0.56 12.88 9.15
CA ALA A 241 0.60 12.96 10.60
C ALA A 241 -0.46 13.93 11.13
N ARG A 242 -0.52 15.15 10.56
CA ARG A 242 -1.51 16.15 10.91
C ARG A 242 -2.94 15.65 10.71
N LEU A 243 -3.18 15.00 9.57
CA LEU A 243 -4.49 14.41 9.27
C LEU A 243 -4.86 13.31 10.28
N GLY A 244 -3.91 12.46 10.67
CA GLY A 244 -4.15 11.48 11.73
C GLY A 244 -4.52 12.11 13.07
N GLU A 245 -3.79 13.14 13.48
CA GLU A 245 -4.01 13.85 14.74
C GLU A 245 -5.41 14.44 14.84
N THR A 246 -5.98 14.99 13.76
CA THR A 246 -7.36 15.54 13.74
C THR A 246 -8.42 14.47 14.06
N HIS A 247 -8.07 13.19 13.90
CA HIS A 247 -8.95 12.05 14.14
C HIS A 247 -8.51 11.18 15.33
N GLY A 248 -7.66 11.71 16.22
CA GLY A 248 -7.20 11.00 17.42
C GLY A 248 -6.27 9.81 17.13
N LEU A 249 -5.59 9.86 16.00
CA LEU A 249 -4.60 8.86 15.61
C LEU A 249 -3.18 9.45 15.71
N LYS A 250 -2.25 8.69 16.25
CA LYS A 250 -0.82 9.03 16.25
C LYS A 250 -0.13 8.28 15.11
N LEU A 251 0.49 9.02 14.19
CA LEU A 251 1.29 8.42 13.12
C LEU A 251 2.67 8.02 13.63
N GLU A 252 3.08 6.82 13.29
CA GLU A 252 4.46 6.37 13.24
C GLU A 252 4.82 6.11 11.78
N PHE A 253 5.74 6.88 11.26
CA PHE A 253 6.16 6.83 9.87
C PHE A 253 7.41 5.97 9.74
N LEU A 254 7.34 4.97 8.86
CA LEU A 254 8.43 4.03 8.61
C LEU A 254 8.82 4.11 7.13
N PRO A 255 9.97 4.71 6.81
CA PRO A 255 10.43 4.92 5.43
C PRO A 255 10.96 3.60 4.85
N THR A 256 10.06 2.71 4.47
CA THR A 256 10.37 1.38 3.93
C THR A 256 9.47 1.06 2.75
N GLY A 257 9.95 0.23 1.83
CA GLY A 257 9.19 -0.16 0.64
C GLY A 257 8.16 -1.25 0.89
N SER A 258 8.35 -2.10 1.91
CA SER A 258 7.54 -3.30 2.08
C SER A 258 7.47 -3.76 3.53
N PHE A 259 6.39 -4.45 3.92
CA PHE A 259 6.29 -5.14 5.20
C PHE A 259 7.32 -6.28 5.34
N GLN A 260 7.85 -6.79 4.26
CA GLN A 260 8.91 -7.80 4.30
C GLN A 260 10.17 -7.30 5.00
N ASP A 261 10.41 -6.00 5.02
CA ASP A 261 11.54 -5.40 5.70
C ASP A 261 11.53 -5.66 7.23
N PHE A 262 10.37 -6.02 7.79
CA PHE A 262 10.18 -6.36 9.19
C PHE A 262 10.12 -7.86 9.48
N ALA A 263 10.17 -8.71 8.44
CA ALA A 263 10.17 -10.16 8.58
C ALA A 263 11.60 -10.69 8.78
N PRO A 264 11.88 -11.54 9.79
CA PRO A 264 13.16 -12.20 9.88
C PRO A 264 13.44 -13.11 8.66
N PRO A 265 14.66 -13.18 8.14
CA PRO A 265 15.89 -12.52 8.56
C PRO A 265 16.09 -11.12 7.95
N TYR A 266 15.07 -10.57 7.31
CA TYR A 266 15.14 -9.29 6.63
C TYR A 266 15.09 -8.17 7.67
N GLY A 267 16.10 -7.35 7.71
CA GLY A 267 16.05 -6.08 8.42
C GLY A 267 15.40 -5.01 7.55
N ASN A 268 15.29 -3.81 8.07
CA ASN A 268 14.87 -2.65 7.28
C ASN A 268 15.87 -2.43 6.13
N ALA A 269 15.56 -2.96 4.95
CA ALA A 269 16.48 -3.03 3.81
C ALA A 269 16.46 -1.76 2.94
N PHE A 270 15.51 -0.84 3.19
CA PHE A 270 15.27 0.25 2.26
C PHE A 270 16.12 1.49 2.55
N HIS A 271 17.45 1.36 2.41
CA HIS A 271 18.40 2.44 2.65
C HIS A 271 19.09 2.96 1.37
N CYS A 272 18.56 2.62 0.19
CA CYS A 272 19.22 2.89 -1.05
C CYS A 272 18.22 3.43 -2.09
N PHE A 273 18.28 4.73 -2.34
CA PHE A 273 17.50 5.39 -3.38
C PHE A 273 17.71 4.73 -4.75
N SER A 274 18.98 4.44 -5.10
CA SER A 274 19.32 3.89 -6.40
C SER A 274 18.68 2.53 -6.65
N SER A 275 18.62 1.67 -5.65
CA SER A 275 17.98 0.36 -5.79
C SER A 275 16.48 0.48 -6.10
N PHE A 276 15.78 1.37 -5.40
CA PHE A 276 14.36 1.61 -5.69
C PHE A 276 14.16 2.26 -7.05
N PHE A 277 14.95 3.28 -7.37
CA PHE A 277 14.85 3.98 -8.66
C PHE A 277 15.07 3.02 -9.83
N LEU A 278 16.14 2.22 -9.79
CA LEU A 278 16.44 1.25 -10.84
C LEU A 278 15.38 0.15 -10.93
N MET A 279 14.89 -0.35 -9.79
CA MET A 279 13.78 -1.30 -9.76
C MET A 279 12.52 -0.70 -10.37
N TYR A 280 12.18 0.53 -10.02
CA TYR A 280 11.00 1.22 -10.54
C TYR A 280 11.07 1.41 -12.06
N LEU A 281 12.21 1.87 -12.58
CA LEU A 281 12.41 1.99 -14.04
C LEU A 281 12.27 0.64 -14.74
N GLN A 282 12.88 -0.42 -14.19
CA GLN A 282 12.89 -1.73 -14.83
C GLN A 282 11.54 -2.44 -14.69
N PHE A 283 10.97 -2.48 -13.51
CA PHE A 283 9.77 -3.28 -13.19
C PHE A 283 8.47 -2.51 -13.45
N CYS A 284 8.34 -1.28 -12.94
CA CYS A 284 7.11 -0.50 -13.10
C CYS A 284 7.02 0.15 -14.48
N MET A 285 8.10 0.80 -14.92
CA MET A 285 8.14 1.49 -16.22
C MET A 285 8.51 0.56 -17.38
N ARG A 286 8.98 -0.65 -17.10
CA ARG A 286 9.33 -1.68 -18.11
C ARG A 286 10.30 -1.17 -19.16
N PHE A 287 11.34 -0.45 -18.74
CA PHE A 287 12.44 -0.11 -19.62
C PHE A 287 13.21 -1.38 -20.02
N ASP A 288 13.70 -1.42 -21.26
CA ASP A 288 14.48 -2.52 -21.77
C ASP A 288 15.88 -2.61 -21.13
N ASP A 289 16.52 -3.77 -21.28
CA ASP A 289 17.85 -4.04 -20.68
C ASP A 289 18.92 -3.09 -21.21
N ASP A 290 18.80 -2.64 -22.45
CA ASP A 290 19.72 -1.71 -23.10
C ASP A 290 19.69 -0.34 -22.39
N PHE A 291 18.50 0.22 -22.20
CA PHE A 291 18.32 1.43 -21.40
C PHE A 291 18.86 1.26 -19.98
N MET A 292 18.51 0.16 -19.33
CA MET A 292 18.94 -0.10 -17.95
C MET A 292 20.46 -0.22 -17.82
N ALA A 293 21.12 -0.81 -18.83
CA ALA A 293 22.59 -0.86 -18.90
C ALA A 293 23.21 0.54 -18.98
N GLN A 294 22.66 1.40 -19.84
CA GLN A 294 23.12 2.78 -19.98
C GLN A 294 22.93 3.57 -18.66
N ILE A 295 21.78 3.43 -18.00
CA ILE A 295 21.51 4.10 -16.72
C ILE A 295 22.50 3.64 -15.65
N ARG A 296 22.70 2.34 -15.50
CA ARG A 296 23.66 1.82 -14.51
C ARG A 296 25.09 2.28 -14.75
N LEU A 297 25.47 2.49 -16.01
CA LEU A 297 26.81 2.97 -16.36
C LEU A 297 26.96 4.48 -16.15
N HIS A 298 26.05 5.26 -16.72
CA HIS A 298 26.24 6.73 -16.84
C HIS A 298 25.70 7.54 -15.68
N LEU A 299 24.71 7.01 -14.92
CA LEU A 299 24.20 7.64 -13.71
C LEU A 299 24.84 7.10 -12.42
N LYS A 300 25.78 6.16 -12.51
CA LYS A 300 26.39 5.51 -11.33
C LYS A 300 26.88 6.49 -10.29
N ALA A 301 27.61 7.54 -10.71
CA ALA A 301 28.17 8.54 -9.79
C ALA A 301 27.08 9.38 -9.12
N GLN A 302 26.07 9.80 -9.87
CA GLN A 302 24.94 10.58 -9.37
C GLN A 302 24.11 9.74 -8.37
N LEU A 303 23.76 8.52 -8.73
CA LEU A 303 23.01 7.61 -7.86
C LEU A 303 23.78 7.29 -6.58
N LYS A 304 25.09 7.02 -6.70
CA LYS A 304 25.95 6.82 -5.52
C LYS A 304 25.97 8.04 -4.60
N PHE A 305 26.07 9.24 -5.15
CA PHE A 305 26.03 10.47 -4.35
C PHE A 305 24.72 10.58 -3.55
N ILE A 306 23.59 10.32 -4.20
CA ILE A 306 22.27 10.32 -3.51
C ILE A 306 22.25 9.26 -2.41
N ASP A 307 22.69 8.03 -2.70
CA ASP A 307 22.74 6.96 -1.69
C ASP A 307 23.65 7.30 -0.50
N ASP A 308 24.77 7.97 -0.75
CA ASP A 308 25.66 8.42 0.33
C ASP A 308 24.98 9.49 1.21
N CYS A 309 24.17 10.39 0.63
CA CYS A 309 23.33 11.32 1.39
C CYS A 309 22.29 10.59 2.23
N TYR A 310 21.65 9.56 1.70
CA TYR A 310 20.67 8.75 2.45
C TYR A 310 21.28 7.97 3.61
N ARG A 311 22.54 7.55 3.49
CA ARG A 311 23.27 6.88 4.59
C ARG A 311 23.64 7.82 5.72
N SER A 312 23.94 9.07 5.40
CA SER A 312 24.37 10.06 6.38
C SER A 312 23.21 10.77 7.07
N HIS A 313 22.11 10.92 6.36
CA HIS A 313 20.93 11.67 6.79
C HIS A 313 19.69 10.96 6.29
N ALA A 314 18.61 11.04 7.03
CA ALA A 314 17.32 10.53 6.55
C ALA A 314 16.91 11.33 5.29
N GLY A 315 17.10 10.71 4.13
CA GLY A 315 16.68 11.28 2.85
C GLY A 315 15.16 11.21 2.66
N PRO A 316 14.63 11.87 1.59
CA PRO A 316 13.20 11.79 1.27
C PRO A 316 12.79 10.33 1.03
N ALA A 317 11.83 9.83 1.78
CA ALA A 317 11.31 8.49 1.56
C ALA A 317 10.65 8.40 0.18
N VAL A 318 10.89 7.31 -0.54
CA VAL A 318 10.24 7.04 -1.83
C VAL A 318 8.95 6.24 -1.62
N SER A 319 9.00 5.28 -0.72
CA SER A 319 7.86 4.49 -0.29
C SER A 319 7.88 4.39 1.24
N SER A 320 6.73 4.08 1.83
CA SER A 320 6.60 4.09 3.28
C SER A 320 5.52 3.15 3.79
N ILE A 321 5.62 2.89 5.09
CA ILE A 321 4.53 2.38 5.91
C ILE A 321 4.06 3.51 6.82
N PHE A 322 2.77 3.81 6.77
CA PHE A 322 2.08 4.71 7.71
C PHE A 322 1.37 3.85 8.76
N LEU A 323 1.91 3.81 9.97
CA LEU A 323 1.30 3.14 11.10
C LEU A 323 0.57 4.17 11.98
N PHE A 324 -0.75 4.18 11.91
CA PHE A 324 -1.61 5.04 12.73
C PHE A 324 -2.16 4.27 13.93
N LYS A 325 -1.79 4.69 15.13
CA LYS A 325 -2.23 4.09 16.38
C LYS A 325 -3.38 4.91 16.98
N LYS A 326 -4.47 4.24 17.34
CA LYS A 326 -5.56 4.88 18.07
C LYS A 326 -5.22 4.94 19.56
N THR A 327 -5.12 6.15 20.10
CA THR A 327 -4.79 6.35 21.51
C THR A 327 -5.89 5.78 22.41
N PRO A 328 -5.55 5.01 23.46
CA PRO A 328 -6.53 4.62 24.47
C PRO A 328 -7.18 5.87 25.10
N GLY A 329 -8.50 5.95 25.06
CA GLY A 329 -9.24 7.06 25.64
C GLY A 329 -9.55 8.24 24.69
N ALA A 330 -9.10 8.24 23.45
CA ALA A 330 -9.58 9.17 22.45
C ALA A 330 -11.05 8.83 22.09
N THR A 331 -11.98 9.62 22.55
CA THR A 331 -13.39 9.59 22.09
C THR A 331 -13.42 10.25 20.71
N SER A 332 -13.81 9.49 19.69
CA SER A 332 -14.09 9.97 18.32
C SER A 332 -15.37 10.80 18.31
#